data_ca0d89e1976c38f1ee96df5ec5eab1bc
#
_entry.id   ca0d89e1976c38f1ee96df5ec5eab1bc
#
_cell.length_a   1.000
_cell.length_b   1.000
_cell.length_c   1.000
_cell.angle_alpha   90.00
_cell.angle_beta   90.00
_cell.angle_gamma   90.00
#
_symmetry.space_group_name_H-M   'P 1'
#
loop_
_entity.id
_entity.type
_entity.pdbx_description
1 polymer ?
#
loop_
_entity_poly.entity_id
_entity_poly.type
_entity_poly.pdbx_seq_one_letter_code
_entity_poly.pdbx_strand_id
1 'polypeptide(L)'
;ALMAALTESTLRMLTNTGTYPESANYPNDGNGGDHDSLGLFQMRPQSGWGSVAELMDSTYQARAFFGGPTGPNYPSPRGLLDIPGWQQMDPGEAAQAVEVSAFPDGYRNYAPVADSILAALTNVGSTPVGVGGPAVLSSRVVFPLPEGTWVLTSPFGMRVHPITGERRMHTGTDFAAPDGTPILAAADGTVTVAEFSGGYGGLIVIEHTIDGK
;
A
#
# COMPACT_ATOMS: atom_id res chain seq x y z
N ALA A 1 -5.37 5.75 -9.31
CA ALA A 1 -4.34 4.71 -9.21
C ALA A 1 -4.17 4.24 -7.76
N LEU A 2 -3.76 5.11 -6.80
CA LEU A 2 -3.54 4.69 -5.39
C LEU A 2 -4.78 4.03 -4.78
N MET A 3 -5.95 4.62 -4.93
CA MET A 3 -7.20 4.03 -4.43
C MET A 3 -7.47 2.65 -5.04
N ALA A 4 -7.22 2.47 -6.34
CA ALA A 4 -7.34 1.17 -7.01
C ALA A 4 -6.36 0.15 -6.40
N ALA A 5 -5.08 0.43 -6.37
CA ALA A 5 -4.08 -0.49 -5.82
C ALA A 5 -4.28 -0.79 -4.32
N LEU A 6 -4.76 0.18 -3.53
CA LEU A 6 -5.15 -0.05 -2.13
C LEU A 6 -6.32 -1.02 -2.01
N THR A 7 -7.33 -0.88 -2.87
CA THR A 7 -8.51 -1.74 -2.87
C THR A 7 -8.17 -3.15 -3.35
N GLU A 8 -7.44 -3.27 -4.46
CA GLU A 8 -7.19 -4.55 -5.13
C GLU A 8 -6.18 -5.43 -4.38
N SER A 9 -5.13 -4.83 -3.82
CA SER A 9 -4.03 -5.61 -3.22
C SER A 9 -3.48 -5.04 -1.91
N THR A 10 -4.00 -3.91 -1.42
CA THR A 10 -3.38 -3.12 -0.34
C THR A 10 -1.93 -2.72 -0.67
N LEU A 11 -1.70 -2.29 -1.93
CA LEU A 11 -0.39 -1.93 -2.51
C LEU A 11 0.63 -3.09 -2.52
N ARG A 12 0.18 -4.33 -2.50
CA ARG A 12 1.06 -5.51 -2.57
C ARG A 12 1.18 -6.03 -3.99
N MET A 13 2.39 -6.41 -4.38
CA MET A 13 2.65 -7.14 -5.61
C MET A 13 2.29 -8.62 -5.41
N LEU A 14 1.04 -9.00 -5.70
CA LEU A 14 0.54 -10.35 -5.45
C LEU A 14 0.77 -11.27 -6.64
N THR A 15 1.25 -12.48 -6.35
CA THR A 15 1.32 -13.60 -7.31
C THR A 15 -0.04 -14.30 -7.41
N ASN A 16 -0.16 -15.17 -8.40
CA ASN A 16 -1.25 -16.13 -8.50
C ASN A 16 -0.70 -17.51 -8.89
N THR A 17 -0.09 -18.16 -7.92
CA THR A 17 0.61 -19.43 -8.15
C THR A 17 -0.34 -20.60 -8.49
N GLY A 18 -1.63 -20.46 -8.20
CA GLY A 18 -2.64 -21.43 -8.59
C GLY A 18 -2.89 -21.46 -10.09
N THR A 19 -2.88 -20.28 -10.73
CA THR A 19 -3.10 -20.16 -12.19
C THR A 19 -1.79 -20.02 -12.96
N TYR A 20 -0.84 -19.26 -12.39
CA TYR A 20 0.47 -18.95 -12.97
C TYR A 20 1.58 -19.27 -11.98
N PRO A 21 2.02 -20.54 -11.85
CA PRO A 21 3.10 -20.93 -10.91
C PRO A 21 4.38 -20.11 -11.10
N GLU A 22 4.68 -19.71 -12.34
CA GLU A 22 5.84 -18.88 -12.69
C GLU A 22 5.82 -17.48 -12.12
N SER A 23 4.66 -16.97 -11.69
CA SER A 23 4.55 -15.65 -11.04
C SER A 23 5.39 -15.57 -9.77
N ALA A 24 5.63 -16.69 -9.07
CA ALA A 24 6.47 -16.76 -7.90
C ALA A 24 7.96 -16.49 -8.19
N ASN A 25 8.40 -16.50 -9.44
CA ASN A 25 9.79 -16.22 -9.83
C ASN A 25 10.10 -14.72 -9.87
N TYR A 26 9.11 -13.86 -9.73
CA TYR A 26 9.25 -12.41 -9.73
C TYR A 26 9.22 -11.87 -8.30
N PRO A 27 9.81 -10.68 -8.04
CA PRO A 27 9.64 -10.00 -6.75
C PRO A 27 8.17 -9.85 -6.40
N ASN A 28 7.79 -10.26 -5.19
CA ASN A 28 6.38 -10.27 -4.78
C ASN A 28 6.23 -10.17 -3.26
N ASP A 29 5.01 -9.79 -2.83
CA ASP A 29 4.60 -9.61 -1.44
C ASP A 29 3.64 -10.72 -0.97
N GLY A 30 3.60 -11.83 -1.68
CA GLY A 30 2.77 -12.98 -1.35
C GLY A 30 1.81 -13.39 -2.46
N ASN A 31 0.94 -14.36 -2.16
CA ASN A 31 0.01 -14.94 -3.12
C ASN A 31 -1.42 -14.39 -2.91
N GLY A 32 -2.05 -13.91 -3.98
CA GLY A 32 -3.45 -13.48 -3.98
C GLY A 32 -4.40 -14.67 -4.20
N GLY A 33 -4.52 -15.11 -5.43
CA GLY A 33 -5.30 -16.29 -5.81
C GLY A 33 -6.73 -16.00 -6.25
N ASP A 34 -7.08 -14.75 -6.54
CA ASP A 34 -8.37 -14.39 -7.13
C ASP A 34 -8.31 -14.55 -8.67
N HIS A 35 -9.13 -15.43 -9.22
CA HIS A 35 -9.19 -15.76 -10.66
C HIS A 35 -7.80 -15.98 -11.27
N ASP A 36 -7.40 -15.13 -12.21
CA ASP A 36 -6.07 -15.06 -12.84
C ASP A 36 -5.39 -13.71 -12.60
N SER A 37 -5.77 -13.03 -11.51
CA SER A 37 -5.31 -11.69 -11.18
C SER A 37 -3.88 -11.66 -10.66
N LEU A 38 -3.10 -10.62 -11.02
CA LEU A 38 -1.70 -10.44 -10.67
C LEU A 38 -1.39 -8.97 -10.28
N GLY A 39 -0.45 -8.82 -9.34
CA GLY A 39 0.22 -7.57 -9.02
C GLY A 39 -0.60 -6.58 -8.21
N LEU A 40 -0.22 -5.30 -8.29
CA LEU A 40 -0.78 -4.20 -7.49
C LEU A 40 -2.26 -3.91 -7.79
N PHE A 41 -2.64 -3.95 -9.05
CA PHE A 41 -3.99 -3.63 -9.52
C PHE A 41 -4.82 -4.88 -9.83
N GLN A 42 -4.32 -6.06 -9.48
CA GLN A 42 -4.97 -7.35 -9.74
C GLN A 42 -5.43 -7.50 -11.20
N MET A 43 -4.57 -7.04 -12.11
CA MET A 43 -4.81 -7.11 -13.54
C MET A 43 -4.71 -8.54 -14.05
N ARG A 44 -5.53 -8.87 -15.05
CA ARG A 44 -5.71 -10.23 -15.55
C ARG A 44 -5.06 -10.45 -16.91
N PRO A 45 -4.10 -11.40 -17.05
CA PRO A 45 -3.55 -11.78 -18.34
C PRO A 45 -4.61 -12.20 -19.36
N GLN A 46 -5.59 -12.98 -18.94
CA GLN A 46 -6.68 -13.45 -19.83
C GLN A 46 -7.59 -12.32 -20.32
N SER A 47 -7.60 -11.20 -19.63
CA SER A 47 -8.34 -9.99 -20.04
C SER A 47 -7.50 -9.04 -20.90
N GLY A 48 -6.29 -9.44 -21.27
CA GLY A 48 -5.41 -8.67 -22.17
C GLY A 48 -4.62 -7.55 -21.50
N TRP A 49 -4.52 -7.55 -20.17
CA TRP A 49 -3.76 -6.53 -19.45
C TRP A 49 -2.24 -6.65 -19.61
N GLY A 50 -1.74 -7.84 -19.97
CA GLY A 50 -0.33 -8.12 -20.20
C GLY A 50 0.03 -9.57 -19.92
N SER A 51 1.26 -9.95 -20.18
CA SER A 51 1.83 -11.23 -19.80
C SER A 51 2.09 -11.30 -18.28
N VAL A 52 2.31 -12.50 -17.75
CA VAL A 52 2.68 -12.68 -16.33
C VAL A 52 3.92 -11.85 -15.96
N ALA A 53 4.95 -11.84 -16.81
CA ALA A 53 6.16 -11.08 -16.58
C ALA A 53 5.90 -9.57 -16.49
N GLU A 54 5.07 -9.04 -17.37
CA GLU A 54 4.69 -7.63 -17.40
C GLU A 54 3.82 -7.26 -16.19
N LEU A 55 2.87 -8.11 -15.82
CA LEU A 55 1.99 -7.86 -14.67
C LEU A 55 2.68 -8.10 -13.31
N MET A 56 3.86 -8.69 -13.29
CA MET A 56 4.73 -8.75 -12.11
C MET A 56 5.76 -7.60 -12.07
N ASP A 57 5.60 -6.58 -12.92
CA ASP A 57 6.35 -5.32 -12.89
C ASP A 57 5.43 -4.15 -12.50
N SER A 58 5.73 -3.50 -11.38
CA SER A 58 4.91 -2.41 -10.84
C SER A 58 4.84 -1.19 -11.75
N THR A 59 5.93 -0.92 -12.49
CA THR A 59 6.00 0.19 -13.46
C THR A 59 5.11 -0.10 -14.66
N TYR A 60 5.14 -1.34 -15.16
CA TYR A 60 4.24 -1.75 -16.23
C TYR A 60 2.78 -1.61 -15.81
N GLN A 61 2.40 -2.12 -14.64
CA GLN A 61 1.03 -2.04 -14.14
C GLN A 61 0.57 -0.60 -13.96
N ALA A 62 1.41 0.28 -13.41
CA ALA A 62 1.07 1.70 -13.31
C ALA A 62 0.83 2.32 -14.70
N ARG A 63 1.67 2.03 -15.69
CA ARG A 63 1.49 2.50 -17.06
C ARG A 63 0.24 1.93 -17.71
N ALA A 64 -0.09 0.67 -17.46
CA ALA A 64 -1.31 0.03 -17.94
C ALA A 64 -2.55 0.66 -17.32
N PHE A 65 -2.54 0.91 -16.01
CA PHE A 65 -3.64 1.59 -15.32
C PHE A 65 -3.91 3.00 -15.87
N PHE A 66 -2.86 3.78 -16.13
CA PHE A 66 -3.03 5.10 -16.73
C PHE A 66 -3.41 5.01 -18.21
N GLY A 67 -2.89 4.07 -18.97
CA GLY A 67 -3.23 3.85 -20.37
C GLY A 67 -2.85 5.01 -21.28
N GLY A 68 -3.76 5.37 -22.20
CA GLY A 68 -3.56 6.39 -23.20
C GLY A 68 -2.84 5.87 -24.45
N PRO A 69 -2.67 6.70 -25.51
CA PRO A 69 -2.11 6.26 -26.78
C PRO A 69 -0.69 5.68 -26.71
N THR A 70 0.04 5.97 -25.64
CA THR A 70 1.39 5.42 -25.38
C THR A 70 1.40 4.37 -24.28
N GLY A 71 0.26 4.03 -23.73
CA GLY A 71 0.09 2.98 -22.75
C GLY A 71 0.30 1.60 -23.35
N PRO A 72 0.75 0.61 -22.53
CA PRO A 72 1.09 -0.71 -23.04
C PRO A 72 -0.10 -1.48 -23.60
N ASN A 73 -1.33 -1.15 -23.18
CA ASN A 73 -2.57 -1.86 -23.52
C ASN A 73 -3.40 -1.18 -24.59
N TYR A 74 -2.94 -0.02 -25.14
CA TYR A 74 -3.74 0.71 -26.09
C TYR A 74 -4.06 -0.12 -27.35
N PRO A 75 -5.31 -0.11 -27.83
CA PRO A 75 -6.48 0.62 -27.34
C PRO A 75 -7.34 -0.16 -26.30
N SER A 76 -6.95 -1.35 -25.90
CA SER A 76 -7.72 -2.21 -24.99
C SER A 76 -6.85 -3.24 -24.28
N PRO A 77 -7.04 -3.46 -22.97
CA PRO A 77 -7.97 -2.79 -22.05
C PRO A 77 -7.69 -1.28 -21.89
N ARG A 78 -8.76 -0.50 -21.65
CA ARG A 78 -8.65 0.96 -21.49
C ARG A 78 -8.08 1.32 -20.13
N GLY A 79 -7.05 2.14 -20.12
CA GLY A 79 -6.61 2.80 -18.89
C GLY A 79 -7.35 4.11 -18.64
N LEU A 80 -6.97 4.80 -17.58
CA LEU A 80 -7.62 6.04 -17.12
C LEU A 80 -7.66 7.14 -18.20
N LEU A 81 -6.56 7.33 -18.91
CA LEU A 81 -6.45 8.38 -19.95
C LEU A 81 -7.28 8.08 -21.20
N ASP A 82 -7.78 6.85 -21.35
CA ASP A 82 -8.65 6.41 -22.43
C ASP A 82 -10.14 6.60 -22.11
N ILE A 83 -10.47 7.06 -20.90
CA ILE A 83 -11.84 7.27 -20.44
C ILE A 83 -12.23 8.72 -20.64
N PRO A 84 -13.19 9.04 -21.52
CA PRO A 84 -13.64 10.41 -21.73
C PRO A 84 -14.16 11.05 -20.44
N GLY A 85 -13.68 12.25 -20.12
CA GLY A 85 -14.14 13.02 -18.97
C GLY A 85 -13.62 12.56 -17.61
N TRP A 86 -12.63 11.71 -17.56
CA TRP A 86 -12.07 11.18 -16.29
C TRP A 86 -11.65 12.27 -15.30
N GLN A 87 -11.20 13.45 -15.79
CA GLN A 87 -10.78 14.56 -14.94
C GLN A 87 -11.93 15.21 -14.14
N GLN A 88 -13.17 14.99 -14.56
CA GLN A 88 -14.37 15.49 -13.88
C GLN A 88 -15.07 14.41 -13.04
N MET A 89 -14.60 13.17 -13.13
CA MET A 89 -15.12 12.06 -12.31
C MET A 89 -14.67 12.18 -10.86
N ASP A 90 -15.49 11.68 -9.95
CA ASP A 90 -15.01 11.35 -8.60
C ASP A 90 -13.84 10.35 -8.71
N PRO A 91 -12.77 10.49 -7.91
CA PRO A 91 -11.61 9.60 -8.01
C PRO A 91 -11.92 8.11 -7.85
N GLY A 92 -12.93 7.76 -7.03
CA GLY A 92 -13.39 6.36 -6.90
C GLY A 92 -14.12 5.88 -8.14
N GLU A 93 -14.95 6.73 -8.75
CA GLU A 93 -15.60 6.43 -10.03
C GLU A 93 -14.60 6.28 -11.16
N ALA A 94 -13.56 7.12 -11.19
CA ALA A 94 -12.48 7.01 -12.17
C ALA A 94 -11.70 5.69 -12.01
N ALA A 95 -11.41 5.26 -10.77
CA ALA A 95 -10.80 3.97 -10.50
C ALA A 95 -11.70 2.81 -10.96
N GLN A 96 -12.98 2.85 -10.63
CA GLN A 96 -13.98 1.87 -11.06
C GLN A 96 -14.07 1.77 -12.60
N ALA A 97 -13.98 2.89 -13.29
CA ALA A 97 -14.09 2.92 -14.76
C ALA A 97 -12.91 2.22 -15.47
N VAL A 98 -11.75 2.11 -14.78
CA VAL A 98 -10.59 1.32 -15.25
C VAL A 98 -10.74 -0.15 -14.85
N GLU A 99 -10.98 -0.43 -13.58
CA GLU A 99 -10.95 -1.79 -13.02
C GLU A 99 -12.20 -2.61 -13.35
N VAL A 100 -13.34 -1.94 -13.55
CA VAL A 100 -14.65 -2.58 -13.85
C VAL A 100 -15.00 -3.67 -12.81
N SER A 101 -14.72 -3.37 -11.54
CA SER A 101 -14.96 -4.28 -10.42
C SER A 101 -16.46 -4.52 -10.16
N ALA A 102 -16.78 -5.67 -9.59
CA ALA A 102 -18.12 -5.98 -9.10
C ALA A 102 -18.54 -5.12 -7.87
N PHE A 103 -17.60 -4.42 -7.23
CA PHE A 103 -17.80 -3.60 -6.03
C PHE A 103 -17.44 -2.13 -6.27
N PRO A 104 -18.27 -1.39 -7.03
CA PRO A 104 -17.95 -0.04 -7.52
C PRO A 104 -17.68 0.98 -6.41
N ASP A 105 -18.32 0.83 -5.25
CA ASP A 105 -18.17 1.78 -4.14
C ASP A 105 -16.93 1.52 -3.26
N GLY A 106 -16.25 0.39 -3.46
CA GLY A 106 -15.11 -0.03 -2.64
C GLY A 106 -13.92 0.95 -2.69
N TYR A 107 -13.67 1.54 -3.84
CA TYR A 107 -12.52 2.43 -4.07
C TYR A 107 -12.54 3.71 -3.22
N ARG A 108 -13.72 4.27 -2.96
CA ARG A 108 -13.89 5.50 -2.16
C ARG A 108 -13.44 5.33 -0.71
N ASN A 109 -13.51 4.12 -0.17
CA ASN A 109 -13.12 3.84 1.21
C ASN A 109 -11.64 4.17 1.47
N TYR A 110 -10.80 4.11 0.44
CA TYR A 110 -9.37 4.40 0.52
C TYR A 110 -8.99 5.83 0.13
N ALA A 111 -9.94 6.71 -0.15
CA ALA A 111 -9.64 8.10 -0.51
C ALA A 111 -8.77 8.83 0.53
N PRO A 112 -9.09 8.80 1.86
CA PRO A 112 -8.26 9.47 2.85
C PRO A 112 -6.83 8.93 2.93
N VAL A 113 -6.66 7.62 2.74
CA VAL A 113 -5.32 6.97 2.74
C VAL A 113 -4.54 7.35 1.49
N ALA A 114 -5.19 7.32 0.33
CA ALA A 114 -4.58 7.70 -0.94
C ALA A 114 -4.14 9.18 -0.94
N ASP A 115 -4.96 10.07 -0.37
CA ASP A 115 -4.63 11.50 -0.22
C ASP A 115 -3.45 11.70 0.71
N SER A 116 -3.39 10.96 1.82
CA SER A 116 -2.27 11.01 2.77
C SER A 116 -0.95 10.55 2.12
N ILE A 117 -0.99 9.46 1.36
CA ILE A 117 0.17 8.96 0.60
C ILE A 117 0.61 9.99 -0.44
N LEU A 118 -0.34 10.54 -1.21
CA LEU A 118 -0.06 11.54 -2.24
C LEU A 118 0.55 12.80 -1.62
N ALA A 119 -0.01 13.29 -0.51
CA ALA A 119 0.52 14.44 0.21
C ALA A 119 1.94 14.19 0.71
N ALA A 120 2.22 13.01 1.27
CA ALA A 120 3.57 12.63 1.69
C ALA A 120 4.56 12.63 0.52
N LEU A 121 4.17 12.04 -0.62
CA LEU A 121 5.03 11.97 -1.81
C LEU A 121 5.23 13.32 -2.51
N THR A 122 4.22 14.21 -2.49
CA THR A 122 4.31 15.53 -3.14
C THR A 122 5.00 16.56 -2.26
N ASN A 123 4.87 16.46 -0.93
CA ASN A 123 5.58 17.33 0.01
C ASN A 123 7.09 17.05 0.07
N VAL A 124 7.52 15.87 -0.33
CA VAL A 124 8.95 15.54 -0.54
C VAL A 124 9.59 16.38 -1.67
N GLY A 125 8.78 16.96 -2.57
CA GLY A 125 9.26 17.85 -3.65
C GLY A 125 9.60 19.28 -3.22
N SER A 126 9.33 19.67 -1.98
CA SER A 126 9.65 21.03 -1.47
C SER A 126 10.93 21.11 -0.64
N THR A 127 11.52 19.96 -0.31
CA THR A 127 12.89 19.87 0.21
C THR A 127 13.72 19.02 -0.74
N PRO A 128 14.93 19.46 -1.15
CA PRO A 128 15.79 18.62 -1.97
C PRO A 128 16.12 17.37 -1.15
N VAL A 129 15.67 16.20 -1.60
CA VAL A 129 16.19 14.93 -1.11
C VAL A 129 17.62 14.85 -1.59
N GLY A 130 18.54 15.46 -0.84
CA GLY A 130 19.94 15.16 -0.95
C GLY A 130 20.15 13.73 -0.46
N VAL A 131 20.44 12.81 -1.38
CA VAL A 131 21.03 11.52 -1.03
C VAL A 131 22.27 11.83 -0.22
N GLY A 132 22.22 11.61 1.12
CA GLY A 132 23.35 11.84 2.01
C GLY A 132 23.36 13.17 2.80
N GLY A 133 22.23 13.89 2.91
CA GLY A 133 22.12 15.01 3.86
C GLY A 133 21.97 14.54 5.32
N PRO A 134 22.46 15.31 6.31
CA PRO A 134 22.26 14.99 7.72
C PRO A 134 20.76 14.89 8.02
N ALA A 135 20.37 13.90 8.84
CA ALA A 135 19.00 13.72 9.28
C ALA A 135 18.47 15.05 9.85
N VAL A 136 17.30 15.49 9.34
CA VAL A 136 16.62 16.65 9.91
C VAL A 136 16.24 16.28 11.34
N LEU A 137 16.79 17.01 12.32
CA LEU A 137 16.51 16.76 13.73
C LEU A 137 15.05 17.14 14.01
N SER A 138 14.18 16.16 14.20
CA SER A 138 12.82 16.39 14.68
C SER A 138 12.83 16.52 16.19
N SER A 139 12.32 17.63 16.70
CA SER A 139 12.02 17.78 18.13
C SER A 139 10.59 17.37 18.47
N ARG A 140 9.81 16.98 17.48
CA ARG A 140 8.39 16.66 17.64
C ARG A 140 8.14 15.16 17.48
N VAL A 141 7.63 14.54 18.54
CA VAL A 141 7.09 13.20 18.51
C VAL A 141 5.56 13.27 18.47
N VAL A 142 4.94 12.52 17.58
CA VAL A 142 3.49 12.41 17.46
C VAL A 142 3.03 10.98 17.76
N PHE A 143 1.77 10.85 18.17
CA PHE A 143 1.19 9.52 18.39
C PHE A 143 0.96 8.85 17.01
N PRO A 144 1.28 7.54 16.85
CA PRO A 144 1.28 6.88 15.55
C PRO A 144 -0.12 6.59 14.98
N LEU A 145 -1.19 6.95 15.68
CA LEU A 145 -2.57 6.81 15.22
C LEU A 145 -3.33 8.13 15.45
N PRO A 146 -4.26 8.50 14.56
CA PRO A 146 -5.11 9.67 14.76
C PRO A 146 -5.93 9.57 16.04
N GLU A 147 -6.06 10.68 16.77
CA GLU A 147 -6.81 10.73 18.03
C GLU A 147 -8.27 10.28 17.81
N GLY A 148 -8.79 9.48 18.74
CA GLY A 148 -10.16 8.97 18.69
C GLY A 148 -10.42 7.82 17.72
N THR A 149 -9.41 7.34 17.02
CA THR A 149 -9.56 6.23 16.03
C THR A 149 -9.15 4.85 16.57
N TRP A 150 -8.64 4.76 17.78
CA TRP A 150 -8.02 3.54 18.31
C TRP A 150 -8.44 3.21 19.75
N VAL A 151 -8.26 1.96 20.12
CA VAL A 151 -8.43 1.44 21.49
C VAL A 151 -7.15 0.68 21.88
N LEU A 152 -6.62 0.95 23.06
CA LEU A 152 -5.52 0.17 23.64
C LEU A 152 -6.01 -1.25 23.93
N THR A 153 -5.41 -2.24 23.30
CA THR A 153 -5.78 -3.66 23.46
C THR A 153 -4.77 -4.45 24.29
N SER A 154 -3.48 -4.08 24.27
CA SER A 154 -2.46 -4.73 25.10
C SER A 154 -1.28 -3.79 25.37
N PRO A 155 -0.96 -3.51 26.63
CA PRO A 155 0.16 -2.64 26.98
C PRO A 155 1.51 -3.36 26.86
N PHE A 156 2.58 -2.57 26.76
CA PHE A 156 3.95 -3.02 26.95
C PHE A 156 4.14 -3.59 28.37
N GLY A 157 4.93 -4.64 28.49
CA GLY A 157 5.31 -5.21 29.78
C GLY A 157 5.06 -6.72 29.94
N MET A 158 5.29 -7.22 31.13
CA MET A 158 5.07 -8.63 31.45
C MET A 158 3.57 -8.95 31.47
N ARG A 159 3.14 -9.87 30.62
CA ARG A 159 1.75 -10.35 30.56
C ARG A 159 1.64 -11.86 30.45
N VAL A 160 0.46 -12.39 30.76
CA VAL A 160 0.11 -13.75 30.40
C VAL A 160 -0.31 -13.77 28.95
N HIS A 161 0.34 -14.59 28.13
CA HIS A 161 0.02 -14.69 26.71
C HIS A 161 -1.39 -15.28 26.52
N PRO A 162 -2.30 -14.63 25.77
CA PRO A 162 -3.71 -14.99 25.73
C PRO A 162 -3.98 -16.38 25.12
N ILE A 163 -3.06 -16.89 24.31
CA ILE A 163 -3.20 -18.20 23.65
C ILE A 163 -2.44 -19.30 24.40
N THR A 164 -1.20 -19.04 24.83
CA THR A 164 -0.35 -20.07 25.43
C THR A 164 -0.43 -20.12 26.96
N GLY A 165 -0.97 -19.10 27.60
CA GLY A 165 -1.03 -18.99 29.06
C GLY A 165 0.31 -18.71 29.75
N GLU A 166 1.39 -18.57 29.00
CA GLU A 166 2.73 -18.33 29.55
C GLU A 166 2.94 -16.85 29.90
N ARG A 167 3.65 -16.61 31.01
CA ARG A 167 4.12 -15.25 31.33
C ARG A 167 5.32 -14.90 30.47
N ARG A 168 5.15 -13.89 29.63
CA ARG A 168 6.22 -13.37 28.74
C ARG A 168 6.18 -11.85 28.62
N MET A 169 7.32 -11.30 28.29
CA MET A 169 7.44 -9.89 27.99
C MET A 169 6.72 -9.56 26.67
N HIS A 170 5.81 -8.59 26.70
CA HIS A 170 5.28 -7.92 25.52
C HIS A 170 6.15 -6.70 25.23
N THR A 171 6.87 -6.76 24.13
CA THR A 171 7.88 -5.75 23.76
C THR A 171 7.30 -4.55 22.97
N GLY A 172 5.99 -4.52 22.81
CA GLY A 172 5.26 -3.46 22.14
C GLY A 172 3.98 -3.07 22.87
N THR A 173 3.27 -2.09 22.33
CA THR A 173 1.93 -1.73 22.76
C THR A 173 0.98 -1.94 21.57
N ASP A 174 -0.08 -2.72 21.78
CA ASP A 174 -1.05 -3.02 20.74
C ASP A 174 -2.23 -2.07 20.80
N PHE A 175 -2.59 -1.51 19.66
CA PHE A 175 -3.77 -0.68 19.47
C PHE A 175 -4.66 -1.31 18.41
N ALA A 176 -5.94 -1.47 18.66
CA ALA A 176 -6.92 -1.83 17.66
C ALA A 176 -7.53 -0.56 17.07
N ALA A 177 -7.64 -0.53 15.75
CA ALA A 177 -8.28 0.53 14.99
C ALA A 177 -9.05 -0.08 13.81
N PRO A 178 -10.06 0.60 13.24
CA PRO A 178 -10.73 0.15 12.04
C PRO A 178 -9.76 -0.03 10.86
N ASP A 179 -10.08 -0.97 9.96
CA ASP A 179 -9.33 -1.16 8.71
C ASP A 179 -9.26 0.16 7.94
N GLY A 180 -8.08 0.45 7.37
CA GLY A 180 -7.83 1.69 6.66
C GLY A 180 -7.44 2.87 7.56
N THR A 181 -7.39 2.71 8.88
CA THR A 181 -6.84 3.76 9.76
C THR A 181 -5.36 3.98 9.45
N PRO A 182 -4.93 5.22 9.12
CA PRO A 182 -3.53 5.50 8.82
C PRO A 182 -2.64 5.29 10.04
N ILE A 183 -1.49 4.66 9.83
CA ILE A 183 -0.41 4.55 10.81
C ILE A 183 0.64 5.60 10.47
N LEU A 184 0.90 6.51 11.39
CA LEU A 184 1.79 7.64 11.20
C LEU A 184 3.20 7.31 11.72
N ALA A 185 4.23 7.84 11.06
CA ALA A 185 5.57 7.87 11.63
C ALA A 185 5.56 8.75 12.90
N ALA A 186 6.10 8.22 13.99
CA ALA A 186 6.10 8.93 15.28
C ALA A 186 6.96 10.20 15.25
N ALA A 187 7.97 10.26 14.39
CA ALA A 187 8.81 11.42 14.14
C ALA A 187 9.41 11.33 12.74
N ASP A 188 10.12 12.40 12.31
CA ASP A 188 10.96 12.35 11.11
C ASP A 188 12.05 11.30 11.28
N GLY A 189 12.33 10.50 10.23
CA GLY A 189 13.30 9.44 10.32
C GLY A 189 13.56 8.73 8.99
N THR A 190 14.36 7.68 9.07
CA THR A 190 14.67 6.83 7.90
C THR A 190 14.01 5.47 8.08
N VAL A 191 13.22 5.05 7.09
CA VAL A 191 12.68 3.69 7.05
C VAL A 191 13.82 2.72 6.76
N THR A 192 14.10 1.81 7.71
CA THR A 192 15.16 0.81 7.59
C THR A 192 14.62 -0.58 7.28
N VAL A 193 13.34 -0.84 7.59
CA VAL A 193 12.63 -2.06 7.22
C VAL A 193 11.22 -1.70 6.76
N ALA A 194 10.79 -2.28 5.65
CA ALA A 194 9.40 -2.25 5.18
C ALA A 194 9.12 -3.58 4.47
N GLU A 195 8.60 -4.57 5.20
CA GLU A 195 8.40 -5.92 4.69
C GLU A 195 7.23 -6.63 5.38
N PHE A 196 6.81 -7.76 4.82
CA PHE A 196 5.91 -8.68 5.51
C PHE A 196 6.74 -9.68 6.31
N SER A 197 6.63 -9.64 7.64
CA SER A 197 7.48 -10.43 8.54
C SER A 197 6.65 -11.32 9.47
N GLY A 198 6.53 -12.59 9.16
CA GLY A 198 6.03 -13.68 10.00
C GLY A 198 4.91 -13.29 10.97
N GLY A 199 5.20 -13.33 12.27
CA GLY A 199 4.23 -13.01 13.33
C GLY A 199 3.87 -11.52 13.47
N TYR A 200 4.55 -10.61 12.75
CA TYR A 200 4.27 -9.17 12.77
C TYR A 200 3.30 -8.73 11.68
N GLY A 201 3.11 -9.54 10.63
CA GLY A 201 2.39 -9.08 9.45
C GLY A 201 3.20 -8.02 8.68
N GLY A 202 2.59 -6.90 8.33
CA GLY A 202 3.31 -5.75 7.75
C GLY A 202 4.19 -5.08 8.81
N LEU A 203 5.50 -5.13 8.61
CA LEU A 203 6.49 -4.53 9.51
C LEU A 203 7.13 -3.31 8.87
N ILE A 204 7.08 -2.18 9.56
CA ILE A 204 7.82 -0.98 9.22
C ILE A 204 8.71 -0.62 10.42
N VAL A 205 10.01 -0.48 10.17
CA VAL A 205 10.97 0.02 11.17
C VAL A 205 11.50 1.37 10.69
N ILE A 206 11.43 2.36 11.57
CA ILE A 206 11.89 3.72 11.29
C ILE A 206 12.93 4.09 12.35
N GLU A 207 14.10 4.48 11.90
CA GLU A 207 15.12 5.08 12.76
C GLU A 207 14.90 6.59 12.86
N HIS A 208 14.72 7.06 14.08
CA HIS A 208 14.55 8.48 14.41
C HIS A 208 15.78 9.02 15.10
N THR A 209 16.10 10.29 14.84
CA THR A 209 17.06 11.04 15.65
C THR A 209 16.31 12.20 16.29
N ILE A 210 16.09 12.12 17.60
CA ILE A 210 15.36 13.12 18.38
C ILE A 210 16.33 13.77 19.33
N ASP A 211 16.47 15.12 19.26
CA ASP A 211 17.41 15.90 20.07
C ASP A 211 18.85 15.36 20.04
N GLY A 212 19.27 14.86 18.89
CA GLY A 212 20.62 14.32 18.68
C GLY A 212 20.90 12.96 19.33
N LYS A 213 19.85 12.22 19.69
CA LYS A 213 19.88 10.87 20.26
C LYS A 213 19.15 9.87 19.40
#